data_81603c6e8d102dba543d4f0ceb6ecd47
#
_entry.id   81603c6e8d102dba543d4f0ceb6ecd47
#
_cell.length_a   1.000
_cell.length_b   1.000
_cell.length_c   1.000
_cell.angle_alpha   90.00
_cell.angle_beta   90.00
_cell.angle_gamma   90.00
#
_symmetry.space_group_name_H-M   'P 1'
#
loop_
_entity.id
_entity.type
_entity.pdbx_description
1 polymer ?
#
loop_
_entity_poly.entity_id
_entity_poly.type
_entity_poly.pdbx_seq_one_letter_code
_entity_poly.pdbx_strand_id
1 'polypeptide(L)'
;RPTDKSFQTGVAMSSRVAAMCVMLAMAVSACGAEGPVRADPAASSSDTELPDPTAGRTGALEGSAAMSCAEEYTPAALTNRAFAFDGVVTDIGGSVSDQGGEGDLGLPGVTFRVYQWFSGGEDGTFKVDLQAPRGSFGVGSRLLVSGESRWGKPDLADAIAWGCGFTRYFDAKTAHAWEQAL
;
A
#
# COMPACT_ATOMS: atom_id res chain seq x y z
N ARG A 1 -28.01 38.53 -26.23
CA ARG A 1 -28.76 37.34 -26.71
C ARG A 1 -28.21 36.16 -25.97
N PRO A 2 -29.01 35.47 -25.18
CA PRO A 2 -28.61 34.21 -24.52
C PRO A 2 -28.91 33.04 -25.45
N THR A 3 -27.98 32.09 -25.53
CA THR A 3 -28.26 30.77 -26.10
C THR A 3 -28.13 29.73 -25.02
N ASP A 4 -29.29 29.33 -24.59
CA ASP A 4 -29.64 28.15 -23.83
C ASP A 4 -29.21 26.87 -24.59
N LYS A 5 -28.49 25.98 -23.93
CA LYS A 5 -28.30 24.61 -24.38
C LYS A 5 -28.52 23.67 -23.20
N SER A 6 -29.76 23.29 -23.05
CA SER A 6 -30.20 22.04 -22.43
C SER A 6 -29.36 20.89 -22.92
N PHE A 7 -28.78 20.11 -22.03
CA PHE A 7 -28.34 18.75 -22.33
C PHE A 7 -28.99 17.74 -21.40
N GLN A 8 -29.67 16.86 -22.07
CA GLN A 8 -30.59 15.86 -21.58
C GLN A 8 -29.89 14.76 -20.75
N THR A 9 -30.61 14.40 -19.74
CA THR A 9 -30.56 13.17 -18.95
C THR A 9 -30.61 11.93 -19.83
N GLY A 10 -29.63 11.05 -19.69
CA GLY A 10 -29.65 9.70 -20.23
C GLY A 10 -29.42 8.69 -19.11
N VAL A 11 -30.52 8.22 -18.52
CA VAL A 11 -30.56 7.06 -17.64
C VAL A 11 -30.52 5.81 -18.52
N ALA A 12 -29.50 4.99 -18.38
CA ALA A 12 -29.50 3.64 -18.93
C ALA A 12 -29.33 2.65 -17.77
N MET A 13 -30.47 2.10 -17.41
CA MET A 13 -30.64 0.88 -16.64
C MET A 13 -30.32 -0.33 -17.52
N SER A 14 -29.46 -1.23 -17.08
CA SER A 14 -29.39 -2.61 -17.60
C SER A 14 -28.77 -3.46 -16.53
N SER A 15 -29.48 -4.24 -15.92
CA SER A 15 -30.12 -5.54 -16.19
C SER A 15 -29.28 -6.69 -15.61
N ARG A 16 -29.91 -7.29 -14.65
CA ARG A 16 -29.66 -8.53 -13.93
C ARG A 16 -29.26 -9.69 -14.84
N VAL A 17 -28.26 -10.46 -14.45
CA VAL A 17 -28.24 -11.89 -14.80
C VAL A 17 -27.95 -12.67 -13.52
N ALA A 18 -28.94 -13.37 -13.07
CA ALA A 18 -28.89 -14.45 -12.11
C ALA A 18 -28.68 -15.77 -12.88
N ALA A 19 -27.76 -16.59 -12.41
CA ALA A 19 -27.68 -18.01 -12.74
C ALA A 19 -26.95 -18.65 -11.57
N MET A 20 -27.60 -19.27 -10.66
CA MET A 20 -28.23 -20.59 -10.58
C MET A 20 -27.20 -21.74 -10.60
N CYS A 21 -27.04 -22.29 -9.40
CA CYS A 21 -26.80 -23.67 -8.96
C CYS A 21 -26.31 -24.70 -9.97
N VAL A 22 -25.26 -25.47 -9.57
CA VAL A 22 -25.34 -26.93 -9.56
C VAL A 22 -24.51 -27.49 -8.42
N MET A 23 -25.17 -28.18 -7.52
CA MET A 23 -24.62 -29.14 -6.56
C MET A 23 -24.17 -30.37 -7.32
N LEU A 24 -22.97 -30.83 -7.06
CA LEU A 24 -22.62 -32.23 -7.34
C LEU A 24 -21.86 -32.80 -6.16
N ALA A 25 -22.57 -33.57 -5.36
CA ALA A 25 -22.03 -34.44 -4.33
C ALA A 25 -21.48 -35.68 -5.00
N MET A 26 -20.20 -35.98 -4.77
CA MET A 26 -19.68 -37.34 -4.94
C MET A 26 -18.93 -37.75 -3.69
N ALA A 27 -19.56 -38.64 -2.97
CA ALA A 27 -18.96 -39.45 -1.92
C ALA A 27 -18.18 -40.59 -2.61
N VAL A 28 -16.90 -40.72 -2.31
CA VAL A 28 -16.14 -41.94 -2.53
C VAL A 28 -15.43 -42.28 -1.24
N SER A 29 -16.00 -43.27 -0.53
CA SER A 29 -15.35 -43.99 0.53
C SER A 29 -14.32 -44.93 -0.09
N ALA A 30 -13.07 -44.86 0.38
CA ALA A 30 -12.10 -45.93 0.26
C ALA A 30 -11.35 -46.03 1.58
N CYS A 31 -11.64 -47.09 2.32
CA CYS A 31 -10.79 -47.64 3.40
C CYS A 31 -9.48 -48.10 2.81
N GLY A 32 -8.37 -47.71 3.40
CA GLY A 32 -7.02 -48.21 3.11
C GLY A 32 -6.14 -48.00 4.32
N ALA A 33 -5.65 -49.13 4.83
CA ALA A 33 -4.95 -49.44 6.06
C ALA A 33 -3.74 -48.55 6.42
N GLU A 34 -3.65 -48.24 7.68
CA GLU A 34 -2.55 -48.25 8.63
C GLU A 34 -1.09 -48.23 8.13
N GLY A 35 -0.43 -47.13 8.42
CA GLY A 35 0.99 -47.03 8.69
C GLY A 35 1.20 -45.73 9.50
N PRO A 36 1.89 -45.77 10.67
CA PRO A 36 2.23 -44.57 11.39
C PRO A 36 3.33 -43.83 10.61
N VAL A 37 2.91 -43.01 9.67
CA VAL A 37 3.80 -42.01 9.08
C VAL A 37 4.06 -40.99 10.17
N ARG A 38 5.25 -41.08 10.74
CA ARG A 38 5.84 -40.06 11.60
C ARG A 38 5.81 -38.77 10.79
N ALA A 39 4.89 -37.90 11.15
CA ALA A 39 4.86 -36.55 10.61
C ALA A 39 6.16 -35.88 11.05
N ASP A 40 7.08 -35.69 10.11
CA ASP A 40 8.15 -34.75 10.30
C ASP A 40 7.51 -33.39 10.58
N PRO A 41 7.95 -32.70 11.64
CA PRO A 41 7.47 -31.33 11.87
C PRO A 41 7.83 -30.55 10.62
N ALA A 42 6.79 -30.06 9.92
CA ALA A 42 6.93 -29.14 8.80
C ALA A 42 7.99 -28.13 9.18
N ALA A 43 9.07 -28.09 8.41
CA ALA A 43 10.09 -27.07 8.53
C ALA A 43 9.35 -25.73 8.40
N SER A 44 9.14 -25.06 9.54
CA SER A 44 8.78 -23.65 9.54
C SER A 44 9.84 -22.96 8.71
N SER A 45 9.47 -22.52 7.53
CA SER A 45 10.26 -21.60 6.75
C SER A 45 10.43 -20.36 7.64
N SER A 46 11.52 -20.31 8.36
CA SER A 46 11.93 -19.09 9.04
C SER A 46 12.28 -18.14 7.91
N ASP A 47 11.31 -17.33 7.47
CA ASP A 47 11.60 -16.16 6.69
C ASP A 47 12.59 -15.37 7.53
N THR A 48 13.86 -15.41 7.11
CA THR A 48 14.91 -14.59 7.75
C THR A 48 14.55 -13.15 7.45
N GLU A 49 13.79 -12.55 8.34
CA GLU A 49 13.47 -11.14 8.27
C GLU A 49 14.78 -10.35 8.31
N LEU A 50 14.98 -9.52 7.29
CA LEU A 50 16.15 -8.65 7.23
C LEU A 50 16.14 -7.72 8.46
N PRO A 51 17.29 -7.49 9.10
CA PRO A 51 17.35 -6.59 10.23
C PRO A 51 16.88 -5.20 9.81
N ASP A 52 15.95 -4.62 10.58
CA ASP A 52 15.44 -3.26 10.32
C ASP A 52 16.53 -2.22 10.67
N PRO A 53 17.10 -1.52 9.67
CA PRO A 53 18.12 -0.50 9.90
C PRO A 53 17.56 0.76 10.59
N THR A 54 16.24 0.86 10.72
CA THR A 54 15.55 1.99 11.36
C THR A 54 14.95 1.63 12.71
N ALA A 55 15.25 0.44 13.24
CA ALA A 55 14.75 -0.02 14.53
C ALA A 55 15.02 1.00 15.64
N GLY A 56 13.97 1.33 16.40
CA GLY A 56 14.04 2.31 17.48
C GLY A 56 13.89 3.78 17.06
N ARG A 57 13.84 4.07 15.76
CA ARG A 57 13.46 5.41 15.28
C ARG A 57 11.95 5.56 15.31
N THR A 58 11.48 6.78 15.56
CA THR A 58 10.04 7.11 15.57
C THR A 58 9.80 8.48 14.94
N GLY A 59 8.56 8.77 14.59
CA GLY A 59 8.19 10.05 14.00
C GLY A 59 8.44 10.14 12.49
N ALA A 60 8.46 11.35 11.94
CA ALA A 60 8.74 11.61 10.52
C ALA A 60 10.15 11.14 10.15
N LEU A 61 10.35 10.80 8.87
CA LEU A 61 11.69 10.45 8.38
C LEU A 61 12.66 11.62 8.63
N GLU A 62 13.86 11.30 9.10
CA GLU A 62 14.88 12.31 9.43
C GLU A 62 15.17 13.21 8.23
N GLY A 63 15.27 14.52 8.49
CA GLY A 63 15.50 15.54 7.45
C GLY A 63 14.23 16.03 6.74
N SER A 64 13.07 15.43 6.97
CA SER A 64 11.82 15.92 6.36
C SER A 64 11.39 17.30 6.88
N ALA A 65 11.88 17.72 8.05
CA ALA A 65 11.63 19.05 8.60
C ALA A 65 12.21 20.21 7.75
N ALA A 66 13.15 19.94 6.85
CA ALA A 66 13.71 20.92 5.92
C ALA A 66 12.82 21.15 4.68
N MET A 67 11.74 20.38 4.53
CA MET A 67 10.82 20.46 3.40
C MET A 67 9.69 21.44 3.72
N SER A 68 9.32 22.26 2.73
CA SER A 68 8.12 23.08 2.81
C SER A 68 6.89 22.19 2.61
N CYS A 69 6.09 22.04 3.64
CA CYS A 69 4.89 21.21 3.63
C CYS A 69 3.65 22.06 3.35
N ALA A 70 2.88 21.72 2.33
CA ALA A 70 1.62 22.37 2.01
C ALA A 70 0.50 22.00 3.02
N GLU A 71 0.62 20.83 3.65
CA GLU A 71 -0.32 20.33 4.64
C GLU A 71 0.45 19.78 5.84
N GLU A 72 0.01 20.12 7.04
CA GLU A 72 0.57 19.58 8.27
C GLU A 72 0.02 18.17 8.52
N TYR A 73 0.92 17.26 8.89
CA TYR A 73 0.52 15.91 9.24
C TYR A 73 -0.33 15.88 10.53
N THR A 74 -1.49 15.29 10.40
CA THR A 74 -2.31 14.79 11.51
C THR A 74 -2.88 13.42 11.11
N PRO A 75 -3.24 12.53 12.04
CA PRO A 75 -3.93 11.29 11.67
C PRO A 75 -5.22 11.53 10.86
N ALA A 76 -5.97 12.59 11.16
CA ALA A 76 -7.17 12.96 10.41
C ALA A 76 -6.87 13.38 8.96
N ALA A 77 -5.72 13.99 8.69
CA ALA A 77 -5.32 14.40 7.34
C ALA A 77 -5.05 13.20 6.40
N LEU A 78 -4.92 11.98 6.95
CA LEU A 78 -4.77 10.76 6.16
C LEU A 78 -6.01 10.43 5.33
N THR A 79 -7.20 10.89 5.74
CA THR A 79 -8.43 10.71 4.96
C THR A 79 -8.38 11.38 3.59
N ASN A 80 -7.45 12.33 3.41
CA ASN A 80 -7.20 13.00 2.13
C ASN A 80 -6.19 12.24 1.25
N ARG A 81 -5.69 11.07 1.70
CA ARG A 81 -4.73 10.26 0.96
C ARG A 81 -5.44 9.13 0.23
N ALA A 82 -4.91 8.77 -0.96
CA ALA A 82 -5.46 7.69 -1.75
C ALA A 82 -5.10 6.32 -1.18
N PHE A 83 -3.98 6.24 -0.43
CA PHE A 83 -3.53 5.01 0.21
C PHE A 83 -2.80 5.29 1.53
N ALA A 84 -2.84 4.30 2.41
CA ALA A 84 -2.06 4.27 3.66
C ALA A 84 -1.79 2.83 4.09
N PHE A 85 -0.54 2.51 4.45
CA PHE A 85 -0.15 1.17 4.85
C PHE A 85 1.04 1.15 5.83
N ASP A 86 1.22 0.00 6.48
CA ASP A 86 2.42 -0.44 7.19
C ASP A 86 3.17 -1.45 6.33
N GLY A 87 4.46 -1.25 6.10
CA GLY A 87 5.23 -2.16 5.27
C GLY A 87 6.73 -2.06 5.46
N VAL A 88 7.43 -3.10 5.02
CA VAL A 88 8.89 -3.20 5.03
C VAL A 88 9.43 -3.00 3.61
N VAL A 89 10.44 -2.16 3.49
CA VAL A 89 11.18 -1.95 2.24
C VAL A 89 11.89 -3.23 1.82
N THR A 90 11.60 -3.72 0.63
CA THR A 90 12.23 -4.92 0.05
C THR A 90 13.17 -4.60 -1.10
N ASP A 91 12.95 -3.48 -1.80
CA ASP A 91 13.79 -3.04 -2.92
C ASP A 91 13.71 -1.52 -3.10
N ILE A 92 14.79 -0.93 -3.65
CA ILE A 92 14.88 0.49 -3.98
C ILE A 92 15.40 0.59 -5.41
N GLY A 93 14.62 1.13 -6.31
CA GLY A 93 14.93 1.22 -7.73
C GLY A 93 14.52 2.54 -8.37
N GLY A 94 14.28 2.48 -9.67
CA GLY A 94 13.82 3.64 -10.44
C GLY A 94 12.39 4.05 -10.12
N SER A 95 12.10 5.33 -10.33
CA SER A 95 10.78 5.93 -10.17
C SER A 95 9.69 5.17 -10.94
N VAL A 96 8.48 5.17 -10.40
CA VAL A 96 7.26 4.64 -11.03
C VAL A 96 6.36 5.74 -11.60
N SER A 97 6.53 6.97 -11.12
CA SER A 97 5.69 8.09 -11.52
C SER A 97 6.34 9.05 -12.51
N ASP A 98 7.66 8.97 -12.72
CA ASP A 98 8.38 9.78 -13.71
C ASP A 98 8.04 9.31 -15.13
N GLN A 99 7.89 10.26 -16.06
CA GLN A 99 7.46 10.03 -17.44
C GLN A 99 8.52 10.40 -18.49
N GLY A 100 9.73 10.79 -18.08
CA GLY A 100 10.82 11.18 -18.96
C GLY A 100 10.72 12.63 -19.44
N GLY A 101 10.23 13.54 -18.59
CA GLY A 101 10.01 14.94 -18.94
C GLY A 101 10.34 15.95 -17.85
N GLU A 102 10.01 17.23 -18.10
CA GLU A 102 10.29 18.34 -17.16
C GLU A 102 9.57 18.23 -15.82
N GLY A 103 8.55 17.36 -15.72
CA GLY A 103 7.81 17.11 -14.48
C GLY A 103 8.43 16.03 -13.59
N ASP A 104 9.50 15.38 -14.01
CA ASP A 104 10.13 14.29 -13.28
C ASP A 104 10.80 14.79 -11.99
N LEU A 105 10.58 14.06 -10.90
CA LEU A 105 11.12 14.41 -9.59
C LEU A 105 12.39 13.65 -9.25
N GLY A 106 12.74 12.59 -10.00
CA GLY A 106 13.89 11.74 -9.75
C GLY A 106 13.84 11.05 -8.38
N LEU A 107 12.64 10.77 -7.88
CA LEU A 107 12.46 10.08 -6.61
C LEU A 107 12.76 8.58 -6.78
N PRO A 108 13.24 7.91 -5.73
CA PRO A 108 13.39 6.47 -5.76
C PRO A 108 12.01 5.80 -5.75
N GLY A 109 11.82 4.83 -6.64
CA GLY A 109 10.72 3.88 -6.56
C GLY A 109 11.05 2.80 -5.53
N VAL A 110 10.29 2.76 -4.46
CA VAL A 110 10.50 1.86 -3.33
C VAL A 110 9.46 0.77 -3.34
N THR A 111 9.90 -0.49 -3.29
CA THR A 111 9.03 -1.65 -3.19
C THR A 111 8.88 -2.05 -1.73
N PHE A 112 7.65 -2.22 -1.31
CA PHE A 112 7.30 -2.64 0.04
C PHE A 112 6.66 -4.03 0.02
N ARG A 113 7.00 -4.86 1.02
CA ARG A 113 6.13 -5.93 1.50
C ARG A 113 5.18 -5.29 2.50
N VAL A 114 3.89 -5.24 2.17
CA VAL A 114 2.86 -4.64 3.01
C VAL A 114 2.39 -5.65 4.04
N TYR A 115 2.38 -5.24 5.30
CA TYR A 115 1.85 -6.03 6.41
C TYR A 115 0.39 -5.72 6.69
N GLN A 116 0.03 -4.44 6.57
CA GLN A 116 -1.34 -3.99 6.83
C GLN A 116 -1.65 -2.78 5.95
N TRP A 117 -2.77 -2.85 5.24
CA TRP A 117 -3.40 -1.69 4.62
C TRP A 117 -4.36 -1.05 5.60
N PHE A 118 -4.25 0.26 5.77
CA PHE A 118 -5.25 1.07 6.47
C PHE A 118 -6.28 1.61 5.47
N SER A 119 -5.84 1.91 4.23
CA SER A 119 -6.72 2.30 3.12
C SER A 119 -6.02 2.12 1.76
N GLY A 120 -6.81 2.00 0.69
CA GLY A 120 -6.38 2.17 -0.70
C GLY A 120 -5.69 0.98 -1.38
N GLY A 121 -5.58 -0.19 -0.73
CA GLY A 121 -4.98 -1.37 -1.36
C GLY A 121 -5.32 -2.68 -0.67
N GLU A 122 -4.96 -3.78 -1.31
CA GLU A 122 -5.23 -5.15 -0.84
C GLU A 122 -4.01 -6.08 -1.02
N ASP A 123 -3.08 -5.72 -1.88
CA ASP A 123 -1.94 -6.57 -2.25
C ASP A 123 -0.86 -6.62 -1.16
N GLY A 124 -0.13 -7.75 -1.10
CA GLY A 124 1.00 -7.93 -0.18
C GLY A 124 2.29 -7.22 -0.61
N THR A 125 2.36 -6.69 -1.84
CA THR A 125 3.50 -5.96 -2.38
C THR A 125 3.04 -4.70 -3.08
N PHE A 126 3.68 -3.56 -2.76
CA PHE A 126 3.35 -2.29 -3.38
C PHE A 126 4.61 -1.50 -3.71
N LYS A 127 4.61 -0.81 -4.86
CA LYS A 127 5.71 0.05 -5.27
C LYS A 127 5.24 1.49 -5.40
N VAL A 128 6.03 2.42 -4.83
CA VAL A 128 5.67 3.83 -4.72
C VAL A 128 6.93 4.70 -4.81
N ASP A 129 6.83 5.85 -5.44
CA ASP A 129 7.88 6.86 -5.36
C ASP A 129 7.88 7.50 -3.98
N LEU A 130 9.03 7.45 -3.31
CA LEU A 130 9.12 7.92 -1.94
C LEU A 130 9.91 9.22 -1.85
N GLN A 131 9.21 10.29 -1.45
CA GLN A 131 9.82 11.57 -1.15
C GLN A 131 10.40 11.55 0.27
N ALA A 132 11.66 11.20 0.38
CA ALA A 132 12.36 11.13 1.65
C ALA A 132 13.83 11.56 1.51
N PRO A 133 14.45 12.07 2.56
CA PRO A 133 15.88 12.38 2.57
C PRO A 133 16.73 11.14 2.33
N ARG A 134 17.83 11.32 1.60
CA ARG A 134 18.77 10.21 1.34
C ARG A 134 19.31 9.66 2.65
N GLY A 135 19.31 8.34 2.78
CA GLY A 135 19.85 7.65 3.95
C GLY A 135 18.92 7.63 5.17
N SER A 136 17.69 8.18 5.07
CA SER A 136 16.71 8.08 6.14
C SER A 136 16.08 6.69 6.26
N PHE A 137 16.14 5.87 5.21
CA PHE A 137 15.65 4.50 5.16
C PHE A 137 16.52 3.63 4.25
N GLY A 138 16.31 2.34 4.26
CA GLY A 138 16.96 1.34 3.41
C GLY A 138 16.16 0.05 3.34
N VAL A 139 16.66 -0.94 2.60
CA VAL A 139 16.06 -2.27 2.57
C VAL A 139 16.04 -2.84 3.99
N GLY A 140 14.91 -3.39 4.41
CA GLY A 140 14.62 -3.82 5.77
C GLY A 140 13.94 -2.78 6.66
N SER A 141 13.92 -1.50 6.27
CA SER A 141 13.22 -0.46 7.05
C SER A 141 11.72 -0.70 7.08
N ARG A 142 11.12 -0.67 8.27
CA ARG A 142 9.67 -0.70 8.44
C ARG A 142 9.12 0.70 8.59
N LEU A 143 8.17 1.05 7.71
CA LEU A 143 7.62 2.39 7.61
C LEU A 143 6.09 2.36 7.61
N LEU A 144 5.52 3.43 8.13
CA LEU A 144 4.14 3.83 7.86
C LEU A 144 4.16 4.79 6.67
N VAL A 145 3.45 4.46 5.61
CA VAL A 145 3.52 5.15 4.33
C VAL A 145 2.13 5.58 3.90
N SER A 146 1.96 6.83 3.51
CA SER A 146 0.72 7.27 2.87
C SER A 146 1.00 8.22 1.71
N GLY A 147 0.07 8.26 0.75
CA GLY A 147 0.27 9.03 -0.46
C GLY A 147 -0.93 9.02 -1.39
N GLU A 148 -0.67 9.31 -2.64
CA GLU A 148 -1.68 9.47 -3.67
C GLU A 148 -1.17 9.04 -5.04
N SER A 149 -2.05 8.96 -6.04
CA SER A 149 -1.65 8.88 -7.44
C SER A 149 -1.14 10.25 -7.88
N ARG A 150 0.06 10.30 -8.47
CA ARG A 150 0.65 11.55 -8.96
C ARG A 150 -0.09 12.11 -10.16
N TRP A 151 -0.58 11.25 -11.04
CA TRP A 151 -1.23 11.61 -12.29
C TRP A 151 -2.70 11.18 -12.35
N GLY A 152 -3.25 10.75 -11.22
CA GLY A 152 -4.65 10.36 -11.09
C GLY A 152 -4.98 8.97 -11.65
N LYS A 153 -4.00 8.07 -11.76
CA LYS A 153 -4.27 6.68 -12.16
C LYS A 153 -5.02 5.92 -11.08
N PRO A 154 -6.15 5.30 -11.41
CA PRO A 154 -7.00 4.65 -10.41
C PRO A 154 -6.37 3.39 -9.78
N ASP A 155 -5.40 2.77 -10.45
CA ASP A 155 -4.67 1.60 -10.00
C ASP A 155 -3.42 1.92 -9.18
N LEU A 156 -3.18 3.21 -8.91
CA LEU A 156 -1.98 3.69 -8.19
C LEU A 156 -0.64 3.28 -8.83
N ALA A 157 -0.63 2.96 -10.13
CA ALA A 157 0.59 2.58 -10.84
C ALA A 157 1.64 3.72 -10.92
N ASP A 158 1.24 4.94 -10.58
CA ASP A 158 2.05 6.16 -10.48
C ASP A 158 2.09 6.71 -9.05
N ALA A 159 1.96 5.83 -8.06
CA ALA A 159 1.87 6.23 -6.66
C ALA A 159 3.08 7.05 -6.20
N ILE A 160 2.80 8.09 -5.44
CA ILE A 160 3.81 8.90 -4.75
C ILE A 160 3.46 9.02 -3.27
N ALA A 161 4.43 8.74 -2.41
CA ALA A 161 4.35 8.95 -0.98
C ALA A 161 5.13 10.20 -0.60
N TRP A 162 4.44 11.14 0.00
CA TRP A 162 5.00 12.41 0.39
C TRP A 162 5.72 12.32 1.74
N GLY A 163 6.76 13.13 1.91
CA GLY A 163 7.38 13.39 3.20
C GLY A 163 6.44 14.10 4.18
N CYS A 164 6.93 15.13 4.88
CA CYS A 164 6.10 15.97 5.77
C CYS A 164 5.37 15.20 6.89
N GLY A 165 5.89 14.05 7.30
CA GLY A 165 5.28 13.21 8.34
C GLY A 165 4.21 12.24 7.84
N PHE A 166 3.81 12.32 6.59
CA PHE A 166 2.91 11.35 5.93
C PHE A 166 3.61 10.03 5.61
N THR A 167 4.94 10.03 5.53
CA THR A 167 5.78 8.85 5.61
C THR A 167 6.67 8.97 6.82
N ARG A 168 6.71 7.91 7.64
CA ARG A 168 7.36 7.95 8.94
C ARG A 168 7.86 6.58 9.38
N TYR A 169 8.78 6.56 10.34
CA TYR A 169 9.20 5.32 10.97
C TYR A 169 8.03 4.65 11.67
N PHE A 170 7.99 3.32 11.57
CA PHE A 170 6.96 2.55 12.24
C PHE A 170 7.06 2.71 13.76
N ASP A 171 5.93 2.98 14.39
CA ASP A 171 5.69 2.76 15.80
C ASP A 171 4.23 2.33 16.02
N ALA A 172 4.03 1.41 16.96
CA ALA A 172 2.73 0.78 17.16
C ALA A 172 1.62 1.76 17.58
N LYS A 173 1.98 2.83 18.32
CA LYS A 173 1.01 3.86 18.73
C LYS A 173 0.50 4.65 17.54
N THR A 174 1.40 5.04 16.64
CA THR A 174 1.04 5.75 15.42
C THR A 174 0.26 4.84 14.46
N ALA A 175 0.66 3.57 14.30
CA ALA A 175 -0.08 2.60 13.48
C ALA A 175 -1.53 2.46 13.97
N HIS A 176 -1.72 2.33 15.28
CA HIS A 176 -3.06 2.27 15.88
C HIS A 176 -3.86 3.58 15.67
N ALA A 177 -3.20 4.73 15.73
CA ALA A 177 -3.87 6.00 15.43
C ALA A 177 -4.29 6.11 13.96
N TRP A 178 -3.52 5.52 13.02
CA TRP A 178 -3.88 5.44 11.61
C TRP A 178 -5.09 4.53 11.39
N GLU A 179 -5.11 3.36 12.04
CA GLU A 179 -6.24 2.44 11.99
C GLU A 179 -7.54 3.05 12.51
N GLN A 180 -7.45 3.95 13.50
CA GLN A 180 -8.64 4.64 14.03
C GLN A 180 -9.09 5.82 13.17
N ALA A 181 -8.21 6.38 12.34
CA ALA A 181 -8.51 7.55 11.51
C ALA A 181 -9.09 7.18 10.14
N LEU A 182 -8.81 5.97 9.65
CA LEU A 182 -9.16 5.45 8.32
C LEU A 182 -10.13 4.28 8.41
#